data_0cebcf521e7876fc9d452d6feda0dfd5
#
_entry.id   0cebcf521e7876fc9d452d6feda0dfd5
#
_cell.length_a   1.000
_cell.length_b   1.000
_cell.length_c   1.000
_cell.angle_alpha   90.00
_cell.angle_beta   90.00
_cell.angle_gamma   90.00
#
_symmetry.space_group_name_H-M   'P 1'
#
loop_
_entity.id
_entity.type
_entity.pdbx_description
1 polymer ?
#
loop_
_entity_poly.entity_id
_entity_poly.type
_entity_poly.pdbx_seq_one_letter_code
_entity_poly.pdbx_strand_id
1 'polypeptide(L)'
;MSSILIIEDEPRIVAFLTKGLKAAGFTTHTTAAGREAVELALQTSFDLIILDVGLPDIDGFEVLQQLRGQGVTAPVIMLTARSSVADRVAGLEGGADDYMPKPFSFEELLARIRVRLRPEAAGVDQMRLTHRDMVLDLRTRTLTLEGRTVELSAREFALAETFMRHPGQVLSREQLLSAVWGLDFDPGSNVVEVYVSYLRNKLGRDRVETVRGMGYRLT
;
A
#
# COMPACT_ATOMS: atom_id res chain seq x y z
N MET A 1 -13.73 -15.90 -7.68
CA MET A 1 -13.85 -14.77 -8.63
C MET A 1 -14.18 -13.56 -7.78
N SER A 2 -13.35 -12.51 -7.80
CA SER A 2 -13.56 -11.37 -6.89
C SER A 2 -14.74 -10.53 -7.33
N SER A 3 -15.56 -10.12 -6.34
CA SER A 3 -16.79 -9.35 -6.50
C SER A 3 -16.55 -7.88 -6.18
N ILE A 4 -16.86 -6.98 -7.10
CA ILE A 4 -16.64 -5.54 -6.98
C ILE A 4 -17.98 -4.81 -7.00
N LEU A 5 -18.23 -3.98 -5.98
CA LEU A 5 -19.36 -3.04 -5.96
C LEU A 5 -18.91 -1.73 -6.60
N ILE A 6 -19.68 -1.23 -7.59
CA ILE A 6 -19.48 0.04 -8.26
C ILE A 6 -20.63 0.96 -7.85
N ILE A 7 -20.30 2.07 -7.21
CA ILE A 7 -21.25 3.10 -6.75
C ILE A 7 -20.97 4.37 -7.55
N GLU A 8 -21.75 4.57 -8.58
CA GLU A 8 -21.53 5.63 -9.58
C GLU A 8 -22.86 5.93 -10.25
N ASP A 9 -23.24 7.19 -10.37
CA ASP A 9 -24.52 7.63 -10.93
C ASP A 9 -24.45 7.93 -12.45
N GLU A 10 -23.25 8.11 -13.01
CA GLU A 10 -23.09 8.36 -14.44
C GLU A 10 -23.14 7.06 -15.26
N PRO A 11 -24.19 6.81 -16.09
CA PRO A 11 -24.36 5.53 -16.78
C PRO A 11 -23.20 5.16 -17.71
N ARG A 12 -22.52 6.17 -18.27
CA ARG A 12 -21.36 5.96 -19.17
C ARG A 12 -20.18 5.42 -18.42
N ILE A 13 -19.89 5.95 -17.22
CA ILE A 13 -18.81 5.47 -16.36
C ILE A 13 -19.14 4.05 -15.86
N VAL A 14 -20.36 3.82 -15.40
CA VAL A 14 -20.84 2.48 -15.00
C VAL A 14 -20.64 1.45 -16.10
N ALA A 15 -21.09 1.76 -17.32
CA ALA A 15 -20.94 0.85 -18.46
C ALA A 15 -19.47 0.60 -18.82
N PHE A 16 -18.64 1.63 -18.80
CA PHE A 16 -17.19 1.53 -19.04
C PHE A 16 -16.51 0.65 -18.01
N LEU A 17 -16.73 0.91 -16.71
CA LEU A 17 -16.18 0.13 -15.62
C LEU A 17 -16.64 -1.33 -15.64
N THR A 18 -17.95 -1.55 -15.78
CA THR A 18 -18.55 -2.89 -15.82
C THR A 18 -17.98 -3.72 -16.97
N LYS A 19 -17.89 -3.16 -18.17
CA LYS A 19 -17.32 -3.85 -19.35
C LYS A 19 -15.85 -4.19 -19.13
N GLY A 20 -15.04 -3.26 -18.67
CA GLY A 20 -13.62 -3.45 -18.46
C GLY A 20 -13.35 -4.49 -17.36
N LEU A 21 -14.02 -4.37 -16.22
CA LEU A 21 -13.84 -5.27 -15.07
C LEU A 21 -14.30 -6.69 -15.37
N LYS A 22 -15.43 -6.87 -16.07
CA LYS A 22 -15.86 -8.21 -16.53
C LYS A 22 -14.86 -8.83 -17.48
N ALA A 23 -14.31 -8.06 -18.41
CA ALA A 23 -13.24 -8.53 -19.31
C ALA A 23 -11.96 -8.91 -18.57
N ALA A 24 -11.69 -8.25 -17.43
CA ALA A 24 -10.56 -8.56 -16.53
C ALA A 24 -10.83 -9.73 -15.56
N GLY A 25 -12.02 -10.37 -15.61
CA GLY A 25 -12.37 -11.56 -14.83
C GLY A 25 -13.02 -11.28 -13.48
N PHE A 26 -13.54 -10.06 -13.25
CA PHE A 26 -14.26 -9.71 -12.02
C PHE A 26 -15.77 -9.85 -12.17
N THR A 27 -16.46 -10.15 -11.06
CA THR A 27 -17.92 -10.00 -10.95
C THR A 27 -18.21 -8.57 -10.50
N THR A 28 -19.20 -7.92 -11.09
CA THR A 28 -19.54 -6.52 -10.77
C THR A 28 -20.99 -6.38 -10.36
N HIS A 29 -21.24 -5.63 -9.30
CA HIS A 29 -22.54 -5.13 -8.88
C HIS A 29 -22.52 -3.61 -8.99
N THR A 30 -23.63 -2.99 -9.36
CA THR A 30 -23.70 -1.55 -9.60
C THR A 30 -24.91 -0.94 -8.91
N THR A 31 -24.72 0.24 -8.32
CA THR A 31 -25.82 1.10 -7.85
C THR A 31 -25.49 2.55 -8.12
N ALA A 32 -26.51 3.38 -8.31
CA ALA A 32 -26.36 4.82 -8.54
C ALA A 32 -26.60 5.66 -7.27
N ALA A 33 -27.00 5.03 -6.16
CA ALA A 33 -27.38 5.69 -4.92
C ALA A 33 -26.50 5.24 -3.75
N GLY A 34 -25.98 6.19 -2.99
CA GLY A 34 -25.11 5.91 -1.86
C GLY A 34 -25.79 5.16 -0.73
N ARG A 35 -27.07 5.46 -0.43
CA ARG A 35 -27.83 4.76 0.60
C ARG A 35 -28.06 3.31 0.26
N GLU A 36 -28.45 3.02 -0.99
CA GLU A 36 -28.60 1.65 -1.48
C GLU A 36 -27.26 0.89 -1.43
N ALA A 37 -26.16 1.56 -1.72
CA ALA A 37 -24.83 0.98 -1.65
C ALA A 37 -24.46 0.51 -0.25
N VAL A 38 -24.79 1.28 0.79
CA VAL A 38 -24.58 0.89 2.19
C VAL A 38 -25.38 -0.35 2.53
N GLU A 39 -26.68 -0.41 2.15
CA GLU A 39 -27.52 -1.58 2.38
C GLU A 39 -26.98 -2.83 1.67
N LEU A 40 -26.58 -2.69 0.39
CA LEU A 40 -26.01 -3.78 -0.38
C LEU A 40 -24.72 -4.32 0.25
N ALA A 41 -23.82 -3.43 0.69
CA ALA A 41 -22.55 -3.81 1.30
C ALA A 41 -22.69 -4.47 2.67
N LEU A 42 -23.82 -4.27 3.36
CA LEU A 42 -24.16 -4.97 4.61
C LEU A 42 -24.77 -6.34 4.37
N GLN A 43 -25.53 -6.50 3.28
CA GLN A 43 -26.20 -7.75 2.95
C GLN A 43 -25.30 -8.71 2.17
N THR A 44 -24.31 -8.19 1.45
CA THR A 44 -23.43 -8.95 0.56
C THR A 44 -21.98 -8.53 0.78
N SER A 45 -21.09 -9.51 0.95
CA SER A 45 -19.67 -9.26 1.04
C SER A 45 -19.09 -8.96 -0.34
N PHE A 46 -18.41 -7.84 -0.47
CA PHE A 46 -17.64 -7.47 -1.65
C PHE A 46 -16.15 -7.52 -1.35
N ASP A 47 -15.36 -7.90 -2.35
CA ASP A 47 -13.90 -7.91 -2.22
C ASP A 47 -13.28 -6.51 -2.39
N LEU A 48 -14.01 -5.60 -3.09
CA LEU A 48 -13.59 -4.22 -3.30
C LEU A 48 -14.81 -3.35 -3.64
N ILE A 49 -14.76 -2.08 -3.27
CA ILE A 49 -15.77 -1.07 -3.57
C ILE A 49 -15.11 0.06 -4.39
N ILE A 50 -15.73 0.42 -5.50
CA ILE A 50 -15.41 1.63 -6.26
C ILE A 50 -16.52 2.63 -5.96
N LEU A 51 -16.17 3.81 -5.44
CA LEU A 51 -17.12 4.77 -4.90
C LEU A 51 -16.90 6.14 -5.51
N ASP A 52 -17.90 6.66 -6.22
CA ASP A 52 -17.89 8.07 -6.61
C ASP A 52 -18.16 8.98 -5.42
N VAL A 53 -17.47 10.13 -5.39
CA VAL A 53 -17.72 11.17 -4.38
C VAL A 53 -19.02 11.91 -4.68
N GLY A 54 -19.34 12.17 -5.95
CA GLY A 54 -20.43 13.04 -6.40
C GLY A 54 -21.78 12.35 -6.57
N LEU A 55 -22.22 11.53 -5.62
CA LEU A 55 -23.51 10.83 -5.72
C LEU A 55 -24.70 11.75 -5.49
N PRO A 56 -25.90 11.43 -6.05
CA PRO A 56 -27.06 12.34 -6.06
C PRO A 56 -27.80 12.41 -4.71
N ASP A 57 -27.68 11.41 -3.84
CA ASP A 57 -28.46 11.29 -2.61
C ASP A 57 -27.67 11.62 -1.34
N ILE A 58 -26.46 11.09 -1.20
CA ILE A 58 -25.51 11.37 -0.13
C ILE A 58 -24.09 11.44 -0.69
N ASP A 59 -23.22 12.28 -0.12
CA ASP A 59 -21.83 12.42 -0.56
C ASP A 59 -21.06 11.08 -0.34
N GLY A 60 -20.18 10.75 -1.27
CA GLY A 60 -19.40 9.50 -1.18
C GLY A 60 -18.54 9.40 0.08
N PHE A 61 -18.13 10.52 0.68
CA PHE A 61 -17.48 10.50 2.00
C PHE A 61 -18.42 10.04 3.11
N GLU A 62 -19.68 10.43 3.05
CA GLU A 62 -20.70 10.00 3.99
C GLU A 62 -20.99 8.50 3.82
N VAL A 63 -21.05 8.01 2.57
CA VAL A 63 -21.14 6.57 2.28
C VAL A 63 -19.98 5.82 2.91
N LEU A 64 -18.74 6.29 2.70
CA LEU A 64 -17.53 5.68 3.27
C LEU A 64 -17.59 5.62 4.79
N GLN A 65 -17.97 6.73 5.44
CA GLN A 65 -18.10 6.80 6.89
C GLN A 65 -19.14 5.80 7.42
N GLN A 66 -20.30 5.68 6.75
CA GLN A 66 -21.32 4.73 7.13
C GLN A 66 -20.85 3.28 6.95
N LEU A 67 -20.18 2.95 5.84
CA LEU A 67 -19.61 1.62 5.61
C LEU A 67 -18.61 1.26 6.72
N ARG A 68 -17.66 2.14 7.03
CA ARG A 68 -16.66 1.91 8.08
C ARG A 68 -17.28 1.84 9.48
N GLY A 69 -18.23 2.72 9.78
CA GLY A 69 -18.97 2.71 11.04
C GLY A 69 -19.80 1.44 11.29
N GLN A 70 -20.19 0.76 10.23
CA GLN A 70 -20.94 -0.52 10.28
C GLN A 70 -20.03 -1.75 10.10
N GLY A 71 -18.70 -1.58 10.11
CA GLY A 71 -17.73 -2.67 10.12
C GLY A 71 -17.41 -3.26 8.74
N VAL A 72 -17.79 -2.60 7.64
CA VAL A 72 -17.38 -3.01 6.29
C VAL A 72 -15.88 -2.76 6.13
N THR A 73 -15.12 -3.83 5.95
CA THR A 73 -13.65 -3.82 5.82
C THR A 73 -13.15 -3.89 4.38
N ALA A 74 -14.04 -4.12 3.42
CA ALA A 74 -13.69 -4.17 2.01
C ALA A 74 -12.91 -2.90 1.60
N PRO A 75 -11.81 -3.03 0.84
CA PRO A 75 -11.05 -1.88 0.36
C PRO A 75 -11.92 -0.99 -0.54
N VAL A 76 -11.80 0.33 -0.35
CA VAL A 76 -12.55 1.35 -1.09
C VAL A 76 -11.60 2.20 -1.92
N ILE A 77 -11.82 2.24 -3.23
CA ILE A 77 -11.19 3.19 -4.16
C ILE A 77 -12.20 4.29 -4.46
N MET A 78 -11.90 5.52 -4.05
CA MET A 78 -12.77 6.66 -4.34
C MET A 78 -12.45 7.29 -5.69
N LEU A 79 -13.48 7.52 -6.50
CA LEU A 79 -13.39 8.30 -7.74
C LEU A 79 -13.83 9.74 -7.45
N THR A 80 -13.07 10.73 -7.88
CA THR A 80 -13.38 12.12 -7.55
C THR A 80 -13.07 13.09 -8.70
N ALA A 81 -13.95 14.03 -8.95
CA ALA A 81 -13.67 15.20 -9.77
C ALA A 81 -12.85 16.27 -9.02
N ARG A 82 -12.73 16.16 -7.68
CA ARG A 82 -11.99 17.08 -6.82
C ARG A 82 -10.51 16.70 -6.82
N SER A 83 -9.67 17.55 -7.40
CA SER A 83 -8.23 17.30 -7.55
C SER A 83 -7.38 17.93 -6.44
N SER A 84 -7.99 18.61 -5.44
CA SER A 84 -7.22 19.31 -4.42
C SER A 84 -6.51 18.32 -3.47
N VAL A 85 -5.32 18.70 -3.01
CA VAL A 85 -4.55 17.92 -2.03
C VAL A 85 -5.35 17.78 -0.71
N ALA A 86 -6.10 18.81 -0.34
CA ALA A 86 -6.91 18.83 0.88
C ALA A 86 -8.04 17.77 0.83
N ASP A 87 -8.74 17.63 -0.29
CA ASP A 87 -9.79 16.62 -0.45
C ASP A 87 -9.23 15.18 -0.39
N ARG A 88 -8.03 14.98 -0.95
CA ARG A 88 -7.35 13.67 -0.89
C ARG A 88 -6.92 13.30 0.52
N VAL A 89 -6.41 14.27 1.29
CA VAL A 89 -6.00 14.05 2.68
C VAL A 89 -7.22 13.75 3.55
N ALA A 90 -8.30 14.53 3.42
CA ALA A 90 -9.55 14.30 4.15
C ALA A 90 -10.15 12.91 3.90
N GLY A 91 -10.05 12.41 2.67
CA GLY A 91 -10.55 11.10 2.32
C GLY A 91 -9.70 9.94 2.83
N LEU A 92 -8.38 10.06 2.80
CA LEU A 92 -7.49 9.06 3.39
C LEU A 92 -7.65 9.01 4.92
N GLU A 93 -7.84 10.14 5.58
CA GLU A 93 -8.19 10.22 7.01
C GLU A 93 -9.57 9.63 7.29
N GLY A 94 -10.51 9.71 6.33
CA GLY A 94 -11.85 9.11 6.40
C GLY A 94 -11.91 7.59 6.22
N GLY A 95 -10.77 6.92 5.97
CA GLY A 95 -10.69 5.46 5.86
C GLY A 95 -10.84 4.89 4.45
N ALA A 96 -10.67 5.71 3.39
CA ALA A 96 -10.49 5.21 2.03
C ALA A 96 -9.11 4.59 1.85
N ASP A 97 -9.04 3.52 1.06
CA ASP A 97 -7.77 2.81 0.80
C ASP A 97 -7.02 3.40 -0.38
N ASP A 98 -7.73 4.06 -1.31
CA ASP A 98 -7.13 4.73 -2.46
C ASP A 98 -8.03 5.84 -3.01
N TYR A 99 -7.41 6.76 -3.78
CA TYR A 99 -8.05 7.90 -4.41
C TYR A 99 -7.64 8.00 -5.86
N MET A 100 -8.63 8.20 -6.76
CA MET A 100 -8.37 8.37 -8.18
C MET A 100 -9.12 9.57 -8.73
N PRO A 101 -8.42 10.58 -9.28
CA PRO A 101 -9.06 11.72 -9.90
C PRO A 101 -9.71 11.35 -11.24
N LYS A 102 -10.89 11.91 -11.54
CA LYS A 102 -11.52 11.90 -12.88
C LYS A 102 -10.92 13.06 -13.71
N PRO A 103 -10.56 12.84 -14.99
CA PRO A 103 -10.66 11.62 -15.77
C PRO A 103 -9.50 10.64 -15.47
N PHE A 104 -9.77 9.34 -15.53
CA PHE A 104 -8.79 8.28 -15.27
C PHE A 104 -8.72 7.27 -16.44
N SER A 105 -7.60 6.55 -16.53
CA SER A 105 -7.48 5.42 -17.44
C SER A 105 -7.95 4.12 -16.78
N PHE A 106 -8.53 3.23 -17.59
CA PHE A 106 -8.95 1.91 -17.07
C PHE A 106 -7.75 1.08 -16.60
N GLU A 107 -6.62 1.17 -17.29
CA GLU A 107 -5.39 0.45 -16.94
C GLU A 107 -4.88 0.86 -15.56
N GLU A 108 -4.93 2.16 -15.23
CA GLU A 108 -4.54 2.66 -13.91
C GLU A 108 -5.48 2.14 -12.82
N LEU A 109 -6.80 2.24 -13.05
CA LEU A 109 -7.79 1.70 -12.11
C LEU A 109 -7.61 0.20 -11.89
N LEU A 110 -7.41 -0.57 -12.97
CA LEU A 110 -7.22 -2.01 -12.90
C LEU A 110 -5.95 -2.38 -12.12
N ALA A 111 -4.86 -1.62 -12.30
CA ALA A 111 -3.63 -1.83 -11.54
C ALA A 111 -3.86 -1.59 -10.03
N ARG A 112 -4.57 -0.52 -9.65
CA ARG A 112 -4.92 -0.20 -8.25
C ARG A 112 -5.83 -1.27 -7.65
N ILE A 113 -6.86 -1.71 -8.37
CA ILE A 113 -7.75 -2.81 -7.96
C ILE A 113 -6.95 -4.07 -7.66
N ARG A 114 -6.04 -4.47 -8.56
CA ARG A 114 -5.21 -5.66 -8.36
C ARG A 114 -4.30 -5.58 -7.14
N VAL A 115 -3.80 -4.39 -6.83
CA VAL A 115 -3.00 -4.15 -5.62
C VAL A 115 -3.87 -4.35 -4.37
N ARG A 116 -5.11 -3.84 -4.36
CA ARG A 116 -6.02 -3.92 -3.21
C ARG A 116 -6.69 -5.29 -3.03
N LEU A 117 -6.89 -6.02 -4.13
CA LEU A 117 -7.46 -7.38 -4.12
C LEU A 117 -6.45 -8.50 -3.89
N ARG A 118 -5.16 -8.17 -3.73
CA ARG A 118 -4.22 -9.20 -3.28
C ARG A 118 -4.71 -9.73 -1.93
N PRO A 119 -4.81 -11.09 -1.76
CA PRO A 119 -5.25 -11.67 -0.50
C PRO A 119 -4.50 -11.06 0.69
N GLU A 120 -5.17 -10.86 1.82
CA GLU A 120 -4.53 -10.37 3.06
C GLU A 120 -3.36 -11.25 3.54
N ALA A 121 -3.28 -12.51 3.09
CA ALA A 121 -2.05 -13.29 3.18
C ALA A 121 -0.85 -12.57 2.49
N ALA A 122 -1.13 -11.67 1.50
CA ALA A 122 -0.14 -10.75 0.95
C ALA A 122 -0.11 -9.39 1.69
N GLY A 123 -1.15 -9.00 2.41
CA GLY A 123 -1.19 -7.77 3.22
C GLY A 123 -0.47 -7.95 4.56
N VAL A 124 -0.53 -9.12 5.16
CA VAL A 124 0.35 -9.52 6.28
C VAL A 124 1.80 -9.61 5.78
N ASP A 125 2.00 -10.00 4.52
CA ASP A 125 3.33 -10.04 3.89
C ASP A 125 3.85 -8.64 3.49
N GLN A 126 2.99 -7.66 3.20
CA GLN A 126 3.43 -6.28 2.94
C GLN A 126 3.88 -5.54 4.21
N MET A 127 3.35 -5.92 5.37
CA MET A 127 3.77 -5.39 6.68
C MET A 127 4.87 -6.26 7.33
N ARG A 128 5.23 -7.37 6.71
CA ARG A 128 6.33 -8.25 7.10
C ARG A 128 7.22 -8.52 5.89
N LEU A 129 8.45 -8.08 6.00
CA LEU A 129 9.47 -8.43 5.03
C LEU A 129 10.18 -9.68 5.56
N THR A 130 10.25 -10.72 4.73
CA THR A 130 10.91 -11.97 5.09
C THR A 130 12.08 -12.22 4.16
N HIS A 131 13.24 -12.49 4.72
CA HIS A 131 14.41 -12.91 3.97
C HIS A 131 15.19 -13.95 4.77
N ARG A 132 15.25 -15.19 4.26
CA ARG A 132 15.81 -16.35 4.96
C ARG A 132 15.14 -16.54 6.34
N ASP A 133 15.90 -16.43 7.43
CA ASP A 133 15.48 -16.54 8.82
C ASP A 133 15.19 -15.20 9.50
N MET A 134 15.17 -14.11 8.74
CA MET A 134 14.82 -12.77 9.19
C MET A 134 13.37 -12.43 8.84
N VAL A 135 12.65 -11.87 9.80
CA VAL A 135 11.30 -11.31 9.61
C VAL A 135 11.29 -9.91 10.19
N LEU A 136 11.06 -8.91 9.34
CA LEU A 136 10.89 -7.51 9.73
C LEU A 136 9.39 -7.15 9.71
N ASP A 137 8.80 -6.91 10.86
CA ASP A 137 7.42 -6.45 11.00
C ASP A 137 7.40 -4.92 10.97
N LEU A 138 6.85 -4.35 9.89
CA LEU A 138 6.83 -2.90 9.66
C LEU A 138 5.84 -2.18 10.58
N ARG A 139 4.79 -2.87 11.02
CA ARG A 139 3.75 -2.31 11.89
C ARG A 139 4.27 -2.16 13.33
N THR A 140 4.88 -3.21 13.86
CA THR A 140 5.44 -3.21 15.22
C THR A 140 6.86 -2.66 15.27
N ARG A 141 7.50 -2.46 14.08
CA ARG A 141 8.89 -2.05 13.93
C ARG A 141 9.87 -2.99 14.64
N THR A 142 9.61 -4.29 14.58
CA THR A 142 10.43 -5.32 15.19
C THR A 142 11.10 -6.18 14.13
N LEU A 143 12.35 -6.55 14.35
CA LEU A 143 13.06 -7.55 13.57
C LEU A 143 13.19 -8.82 14.38
N THR A 144 12.80 -9.95 13.80
CA THR A 144 13.02 -11.28 14.36
C THR A 144 14.08 -11.99 13.53
N LEU A 145 15.08 -12.54 14.20
CA LEU A 145 16.17 -13.31 13.60
C LEU A 145 16.25 -14.68 14.32
N GLU A 146 16.12 -15.77 13.57
CA GLU A 146 16.12 -17.14 14.13
C GLU A 146 15.12 -17.30 15.31
N GLY A 147 13.96 -16.66 15.21
CA GLY A 147 12.92 -16.67 16.24
C GLY A 147 13.16 -15.75 17.45
N ARG A 148 14.26 -14.98 17.46
CA ARG A 148 14.57 -14.03 18.53
C ARG A 148 14.36 -12.59 18.06
N THR A 149 13.75 -11.76 18.90
CA THR A 149 13.58 -10.33 18.62
C THR A 149 14.93 -9.62 18.76
N VAL A 150 15.29 -8.86 17.74
CA VAL A 150 16.49 -8.01 17.69
C VAL A 150 16.05 -6.56 17.83
N GLU A 151 16.55 -5.88 18.84
CA GLU A 151 16.28 -4.45 19.03
C GLU A 151 17.07 -3.60 18.04
N LEU A 152 16.36 -2.80 17.27
CA LEU A 152 16.93 -1.85 16.29
C LEU A 152 16.55 -0.42 16.66
N SER A 153 17.50 0.50 16.54
CA SER A 153 17.21 1.92 16.54
C SER A 153 16.41 2.31 15.28
N ALA A 154 15.79 3.48 15.26
CA ALA A 154 14.98 3.94 14.13
C ALA A 154 15.76 3.92 12.79
N ARG A 155 17.06 4.27 12.82
CA ARG A 155 17.93 4.28 11.62
C ARG A 155 18.38 2.87 11.22
N GLU A 156 18.69 2.01 12.17
CA GLU A 156 19.00 0.59 11.91
C GLU A 156 17.77 -0.11 11.30
N PHE A 157 16.58 0.20 11.81
CA PHE A 157 15.34 -0.34 11.28
C PHE A 157 15.12 0.10 9.83
N ALA A 158 15.23 1.39 9.52
CA ALA A 158 15.09 1.91 8.16
C ALA A 158 16.13 1.31 7.20
N LEU A 159 17.36 1.09 7.67
CA LEU A 159 18.42 0.44 6.90
C LEU A 159 18.10 -1.03 6.64
N ALA A 160 17.64 -1.77 7.66
CA ALA A 160 17.21 -3.16 7.54
C ALA A 160 16.01 -3.28 6.58
N GLU A 161 15.02 -2.39 6.69
CA GLU A 161 13.87 -2.33 5.78
C GLU A 161 14.32 -2.10 4.33
N THR A 162 15.22 -1.15 4.10
CA THR A 162 15.75 -0.86 2.77
C THR A 162 16.43 -2.08 2.16
N PHE A 163 17.25 -2.78 2.91
CA PHE A 163 17.88 -4.02 2.46
C PHE A 163 16.87 -5.15 2.21
N MET A 164 15.92 -5.35 3.11
CA MET A 164 14.93 -6.43 3.00
C MET A 164 13.89 -6.20 1.90
N ARG A 165 13.70 -4.96 1.44
CA ARG A 165 12.91 -4.65 0.23
C ARG A 165 13.66 -4.96 -1.06
N HIS A 166 15.00 -5.08 -1.01
CA HIS A 166 15.87 -5.30 -2.17
C HIS A 166 16.87 -6.44 -1.92
N PRO A 167 16.38 -7.65 -1.56
CA PRO A 167 17.27 -8.76 -1.21
C PRO A 167 18.12 -9.17 -2.41
N GLY A 168 19.42 -9.39 -2.19
CA GLY A 168 20.38 -9.74 -3.23
C GLY A 168 20.81 -8.59 -4.15
N GLN A 169 20.14 -7.45 -4.09
CA GLN A 169 20.52 -6.27 -4.88
C GLN A 169 21.66 -5.49 -4.20
N VAL A 170 22.62 -5.02 -5.00
CA VAL A 170 23.64 -4.10 -4.51
C VAL A 170 23.04 -2.69 -4.46
N LEU A 171 23.00 -2.11 -3.27
CA LEU A 171 22.55 -0.73 -3.03
C LEU A 171 23.77 0.18 -2.88
N SER A 172 23.82 1.22 -3.69
CA SER A 172 24.91 2.20 -3.62
C SER A 172 24.82 3.01 -2.33
N ARG A 173 25.94 3.65 -1.96
CA ARG A 173 25.98 4.54 -0.80
C ARG A 173 24.94 5.67 -0.91
N GLU A 174 24.82 6.28 -2.09
CA GLU A 174 23.86 7.36 -2.34
C GLU A 174 22.40 6.86 -2.20
N GLN A 175 22.11 5.67 -2.73
CA GLN A 175 20.78 5.05 -2.57
C GLN A 175 20.43 4.82 -1.09
N LEU A 176 21.40 4.36 -0.29
CA LEU A 176 21.20 4.17 1.15
C LEU A 176 21.07 5.51 1.88
N LEU A 177 21.85 6.54 1.52
CA LEU A 177 21.73 7.88 2.09
C LEU A 177 20.35 8.48 1.81
N SER A 178 19.88 8.39 0.57
CA SER A 178 18.54 8.88 0.19
C SER A 178 17.44 8.12 0.93
N ALA A 179 17.48 6.78 0.91
CA ALA A 179 16.41 5.95 1.49
C ALA A 179 16.31 6.07 3.03
N VAL A 180 17.44 6.17 3.74
CA VAL A 180 17.47 6.11 5.21
C VAL A 180 17.56 7.49 5.86
N TRP A 181 18.24 8.44 5.22
CA TRP A 181 18.46 9.78 5.78
C TRP A 181 17.76 10.90 5.02
N GLY A 182 17.19 10.61 3.83
CA GLY A 182 16.56 11.62 2.98
C GLY A 182 17.57 12.59 2.36
N LEU A 183 18.82 12.16 2.16
CA LEU A 183 19.89 12.98 1.59
C LEU A 183 20.07 12.62 0.12
N ASP A 184 19.80 13.57 -0.77
CA ASP A 184 19.97 13.41 -2.21
C ASP A 184 21.43 13.65 -2.68
N PHE A 185 22.34 13.86 -1.74
CA PHE A 185 23.77 14.03 -2.00
C PHE A 185 24.61 13.34 -0.91
N ASP A 186 25.83 12.92 -1.24
CA ASP A 186 26.77 12.38 -0.26
C ASP A 186 27.44 13.52 0.53
N PRO A 187 27.17 13.64 1.84
CA PRO A 187 27.80 14.65 2.69
C PRO A 187 29.29 14.37 2.99
N GLY A 188 29.89 13.32 2.37
CA GLY A 188 31.25 12.89 2.65
C GLY A 188 31.45 12.27 4.05
N SER A 189 30.36 11.93 4.73
CA SER A 189 30.40 11.34 6.09
C SER A 189 30.42 9.81 6.02
N ASN A 190 31.00 9.13 7.01
CA ASN A 190 31.00 7.67 7.09
C ASN A 190 29.74 7.08 7.74
N VAL A 191 28.61 7.81 7.69
CA VAL A 191 27.37 7.43 8.38
C VAL A 191 26.83 6.07 7.91
N VAL A 192 26.87 5.77 6.61
CA VAL A 192 26.41 4.50 6.05
C VAL A 192 27.25 3.35 6.59
N GLU A 193 28.57 3.48 6.56
CA GLU A 193 29.53 2.48 7.07
C GLU A 193 29.30 2.16 8.55
N VAL A 194 29.08 3.20 9.35
CA VAL A 194 28.81 3.07 10.79
C VAL A 194 27.52 2.28 11.03
N TYR A 195 26.44 2.64 10.35
CA TYR A 195 25.15 1.94 10.54
C TYR A 195 25.14 0.54 9.92
N VAL A 196 25.82 0.31 8.82
CA VAL A 196 26.06 -1.04 8.29
C VAL A 196 26.85 -1.88 9.30
N SER A 197 27.86 -1.31 9.97
CA SER A 197 28.60 -1.99 11.02
C SER A 197 27.71 -2.34 12.22
N TYR A 198 26.84 -1.43 12.68
CA TYR A 198 25.88 -1.70 13.75
C TYR A 198 24.90 -2.81 13.36
N LEU A 199 24.37 -2.77 12.15
CA LEU A 199 23.47 -3.79 11.65
C LEU A 199 24.15 -5.17 11.58
N ARG A 200 25.39 -5.24 11.08
CA ARG A 200 26.21 -6.47 11.06
C ARG A 200 26.45 -7.05 12.45
N ASN A 201 26.67 -6.22 13.45
CA ASN A 201 26.88 -6.68 14.82
C ASN A 201 25.61 -7.31 15.40
N LYS A 202 24.43 -6.88 14.96
CA LYS A 202 23.13 -7.40 15.42
C LYS A 202 22.63 -8.60 14.62
N LEU A 203 22.85 -8.60 13.30
CA LEU A 203 22.33 -9.62 12.39
C LEU A 203 23.33 -10.73 12.07
N GLY A 204 24.61 -10.48 12.26
CA GLY A 204 25.71 -11.33 11.79
C GLY A 204 26.46 -10.68 10.62
N ARG A 205 27.78 -10.83 10.63
CA ARG A 205 28.67 -10.15 9.67
C ARG A 205 28.45 -10.57 8.22
N ASP A 206 28.02 -11.79 8.02
CA ASP A 206 27.88 -12.39 6.69
C ASP A 206 26.55 -12.03 6.00
N ARG A 207 25.63 -11.38 6.72
CA ARG A 207 24.30 -11.04 6.17
C ARG A 207 24.27 -9.77 5.32
N VAL A 208 25.21 -8.87 5.56
CA VAL A 208 25.34 -7.66 4.75
C VAL A 208 26.75 -7.64 4.17
N GLU A 209 26.87 -7.94 2.89
CA GLU A 209 28.14 -7.96 2.17
C GLU A 209 28.53 -6.55 1.71
N THR A 210 29.84 -6.26 1.67
CA THR A 210 30.39 -5.08 0.99
C THR A 210 30.81 -5.47 -0.43
N VAL A 211 30.18 -4.87 -1.42
CA VAL A 211 30.59 -4.99 -2.82
C VAL A 211 31.51 -3.82 -3.15
N ARG A 212 32.81 -4.09 -3.25
CA ARG A 212 33.85 -3.06 -3.39
C ARG A 212 33.56 -2.09 -4.53
N GLY A 213 33.56 -0.79 -4.24
CA GLY A 213 33.32 0.28 -5.19
C GLY A 213 31.87 0.43 -5.66
N MET A 214 30.94 -0.43 -5.19
CA MET A 214 29.55 -0.42 -5.65
C MET A 214 28.54 -0.20 -4.49
N GLY A 215 28.85 -0.61 -3.25
CA GLY A 215 27.96 -0.45 -2.13
C GLY A 215 27.81 -1.70 -1.26
N TYR A 216 26.57 -2.01 -0.84
CA TYR A 216 26.26 -3.08 0.11
C TYR A 216 25.10 -3.92 -0.43
N ARG A 217 25.08 -5.20 -0.02
CA ARG A 217 24.06 -6.17 -0.43
C ARG A 217 23.64 -7.03 0.77
N LEU A 218 22.32 -7.25 0.93
CA LEU A 218 21.81 -8.28 1.84
C LEU A 218 21.90 -9.64 1.16
N THR A 219 22.55 -10.60 1.81
CA THR A 219 22.81 -11.95 1.29
C THR A 219 21.86 -12.98 1.89
#